data_a0c81d3b98b4625bccaa708dac8b849a
#
_entry.id   a0c81d3b98b4625bccaa708dac8b849a
#
_cell.length_a   1.000
_cell.length_b   1.000
_cell.length_c   1.000
_cell.angle_alpha   90.00
_cell.angle_beta   90.00
_cell.angle_gamma   90.00
#
_symmetry.space_group_name_H-M   'P 1'
#
loop_
_entity.id
_entity.type
_entity.pdbx_description
1 polymer ?
#
loop_
_entity_poly.entity_id
_entity_poly.type
_entity_poly.pdbx_seq_one_letter_code
_entity_poly.pdbx_strand_id
1 'polypeptide(L)'
;MSACFLTVVLERAFNMLDGFGREIDYMRISVIDSCNLNCYYCNPWDNSEHCHAVNILSVKKVLCIVRAATRLGITHFRLTGGEPLLHPQLDEMVLQIKKIPGVSSVSLTTNAVLLAQHAKQLKEAGIDSINVSLDTIDASEYEHITKKPLLHNVEHGIDAAIECGIRVKINVVLTPQTDVVALTRYASKKGTDIRFIEMMPVGEGHTNGALPYNKVIGTLSGLYGEPCRVNTKETKEINSGHNKYKEERQAQESMQAYEERNNQDNGPAEYYIFPELGIRVGLIQAIHGKFCDTCNRIRVTADGRLMPCLGSSMTMDLVPDSCDNTDDVENDLVIAQALGAAIEAKPRCHNFNDNTVAYTKATETKAAEVNAARNMSRIGG
;
A
#
# COMPACT_ATOMS: atom_id res chain seq x y z
N MET A 1 -21.37 0.34 36.25
CA MET A 1 -21.71 0.49 34.81
C MET A 1 -20.58 -0.02 33.89
N SER A 2 -19.61 -0.77 34.39
CA SER A 2 -18.42 -1.18 33.61
C SER A 2 -18.49 -2.61 33.02
N ALA A 3 -19.30 -3.50 33.53
CA ALA A 3 -19.32 -4.90 33.09
C ALA A 3 -20.19 -5.17 31.85
N CYS A 4 -21.15 -4.31 31.54
CA CYS A 4 -22.06 -4.49 30.41
C CYS A 4 -21.45 -4.09 29.06
N PHE A 5 -20.41 -3.23 29.07
CA PHE A 5 -19.69 -2.84 27.85
C PHE A 5 -18.70 -3.94 27.38
N LEU A 6 -18.13 -4.69 28.33
CA LEU A 6 -17.17 -5.76 28.02
C LEU A 6 -17.82 -6.97 27.34
N THR A 7 -19.08 -7.28 27.65
CA THR A 7 -19.79 -8.46 27.13
C THR A 7 -20.30 -8.24 25.70
N VAL A 8 -20.56 -7.01 25.27
CA VAL A 8 -21.06 -6.68 23.93
C VAL A 8 -19.96 -6.72 22.85
N VAL A 9 -18.69 -6.57 23.24
CA VAL A 9 -17.55 -6.61 22.31
C VAL A 9 -17.18 -8.05 21.90
N LEU A 10 -17.66 -9.07 22.61
CA LEU A 10 -17.22 -10.46 22.43
C LEU A 10 -18.06 -11.29 21.45
N GLU A 11 -19.19 -10.82 20.92
CA GLU A 11 -20.11 -11.67 20.15
C GLU A 11 -20.51 -11.17 18.75
N ARG A 12 -19.97 -10.07 18.25
CA ARG A 12 -20.23 -9.64 16.87
C ARG A 12 -18.91 -9.27 16.18
N ALA A 13 -18.63 -9.89 15.04
CA ALA A 13 -17.71 -9.36 14.04
C ALA A 13 -18.34 -8.03 13.55
N PHE A 14 -18.07 -6.93 14.23
CA PHE A 14 -18.48 -5.61 13.78
C PHE A 14 -17.50 -5.16 12.72
N ASN A 15 -17.97 -5.02 11.49
CA ASN A 15 -17.28 -4.17 10.52
C ASN A 15 -17.23 -2.78 11.15
N MET A 16 -16.04 -2.33 11.53
CA MET A 16 -15.91 -1.05 12.20
C MET A 16 -16.07 0.09 11.20
N LEU A 17 -17.11 0.86 11.37
CA LEU A 17 -17.33 2.09 10.62
C LEU A 17 -16.62 3.24 11.32
N ASP A 18 -15.98 4.10 10.55
CA ASP A 18 -15.48 5.37 11.09
C ASP A 18 -16.58 6.42 11.27
N GLY A 19 -16.22 7.60 11.80
CA GLY A 19 -17.18 8.69 12.03
C GLY A 19 -17.90 9.21 10.77
N PHE A 20 -17.57 8.72 9.58
CA PHE A 20 -18.19 9.09 8.30
C PHE A 20 -18.85 7.91 7.58
N GLY A 21 -19.01 6.78 8.26
CA GLY A 21 -19.65 5.58 7.71
C GLY A 21 -18.79 4.77 6.75
N ARG A 22 -17.46 4.97 6.72
CA ARG A 22 -16.54 4.16 5.92
C ARG A 22 -16.16 2.90 6.68
N GLU A 23 -16.28 1.75 6.04
CA GLU A 23 -15.83 0.48 6.57
C GLU A 23 -14.28 0.40 6.53
N ILE A 24 -13.63 0.18 7.67
CA ILE A 24 -12.19 0.09 7.79
C ILE A 24 -11.79 -1.38 7.92
N ASP A 25 -11.42 -1.99 6.81
CA ASP A 25 -11.08 -3.40 6.70
C ASP A 25 -9.61 -3.68 6.35
N TYR A 26 -8.81 -2.61 6.14
CA TYR A 26 -7.46 -2.70 5.61
C TYR A 26 -6.44 -1.96 6.49
N MET A 27 -5.39 -2.67 6.90
CA MET A 27 -4.28 -2.11 7.68
C MET A 27 -2.95 -2.22 6.95
N ARG A 28 -2.18 -1.12 6.95
CA ARG A 28 -0.77 -1.13 6.53
C ARG A 28 0.11 -1.09 7.78
N ILE A 29 1.11 -1.97 7.84
CA ILE A 29 2.05 -2.05 8.97
C ILE A 29 3.46 -1.84 8.43
N SER A 30 4.10 -0.74 8.85
CA SER A 30 5.51 -0.51 8.63
C SER A 30 6.29 -1.36 9.64
N VAL A 31 6.94 -2.41 9.18
CA VAL A 31 7.63 -3.36 10.08
C VAL A 31 9.05 -2.92 10.43
N ILE A 32 9.62 -2.01 9.63
CA ILE A 32 10.96 -1.44 9.80
C ILE A 32 11.01 -0.08 9.08
N ASP A 33 11.76 0.89 9.61
CA ASP A 33 11.94 2.21 8.96
C ASP A 33 13.22 2.33 8.12
N SER A 34 14.13 1.35 8.19
CA SER A 34 15.33 1.31 7.36
C SER A 34 15.01 0.90 5.91
N CYS A 35 15.74 1.46 4.95
CA CYS A 35 15.66 1.14 3.54
C CYS A 35 17.06 1.00 2.95
N ASN A 36 17.22 0.08 1.99
CA ASN A 36 18.47 -0.12 1.23
C ASN A 36 18.59 0.80 0.01
N LEU A 37 17.56 1.59 -0.29
CA LEU A 37 17.53 2.64 -1.32
C LEU A 37 17.41 4.02 -0.68
N ASN A 38 17.72 5.07 -1.47
CA ASN A 38 17.69 6.45 -1.02
C ASN A 38 16.94 7.34 -2.04
N CYS A 39 15.72 6.95 -2.38
CA CYS A 39 14.90 7.64 -3.38
C CYS A 39 14.69 9.11 -2.98
N TYR A 40 14.98 10.03 -3.89
CA TYR A 40 15.02 11.47 -3.61
C TYR A 40 13.69 12.05 -3.11
N TYR A 41 12.55 11.45 -3.49
CA TYR A 41 11.22 11.89 -3.05
C TYR A 41 10.75 11.22 -1.75
N CYS A 42 11.38 10.10 -1.34
CA CYS A 42 10.95 9.30 -0.19
C CYS A 42 11.83 9.54 1.04
N ASN A 43 13.15 9.46 0.86
CA ASN A 43 14.15 9.58 1.92
C ASN A 43 15.33 10.44 1.45
N PRO A 44 15.16 11.75 1.39
CA PRO A 44 16.16 12.68 0.84
C PRO A 44 17.38 12.87 1.72
N TRP A 45 17.31 12.44 2.99
CA TRP A 45 18.42 12.62 3.93
C TRP A 45 19.46 11.54 3.69
N ASP A 46 20.66 11.98 3.37
CA ASP A 46 21.83 11.12 3.37
C ASP A 46 21.99 10.54 4.79
N ASN A 47 21.97 9.21 4.88
CA ASN A 47 22.06 8.48 6.16
C ASN A 47 23.34 8.80 6.99
N SER A 48 24.24 9.64 6.46
CA SER A 48 25.50 9.99 7.07
C SER A 48 25.40 10.95 8.27
N GLU A 49 24.32 11.77 8.35
CA GLU A 49 24.24 12.82 9.39
C GLU A 49 23.25 12.53 10.53
N HIS A 50 22.34 11.54 10.37
CA HIS A 50 21.35 11.22 11.40
C HIS A 50 21.35 9.71 11.67
N CYS A 51 22.30 9.25 12.48
CA CYS A 51 22.26 7.93 13.10
C CYS A 51 21.08 7.84 14.08
N HIS A 52 19.86 7.74 13.55
CA HIS A 52 18.71 7.34 14.37
C HIS A 52 18.77 5.83 14.58
N ALA A 53 18.44 5.40 15.80
CA ALA A 53 18.20 3.98 16.03
C ALA A 53 17.11 3.49 15.06
N VAL A 54 17.37 2.38 14.37
CA VAL A 54 16.39 1.78 13.46
C VAL A 54 15.21 1.27 14.28
N ASN A 55 14.01 1.74 13.96
CA ASN A 55 12.79 1.18 14.54
C ASN A 55 12.42 -0.08 13.78
N ILE A 56 12.16 -1.14 14.53
CA ILE A 56 11.77 -2.45 14.03
C ILE A 56 10.67 -3.02 14.93
N LEU A 57 9.56 -3.45 14.34
CA LEU A 57 8.49 -4.12 15.07
C LEU A 57 8.81 -5.60 15.20
N SER A 58 8.86 -6.11 16.43
CA SER A 58 9.00 -7.55 16.66
C SER A 58 7.80 -8.32 16.09
N VAL A 59 8.01 -9.60 15.75
CA VAL A 59 6.92 -10.49 15.31
C VAL A 59 5.79 -10.48 16.34
N LYS A 60 6.10 -10.55 17.64
CA LYS A 60 5.09 -10.53 18.71
C LYS A 60 4.23 -9.27 18.69
N LYS A 61 4.84 -8.08 18.59
CA LYS A 61 4.11 -6.81 18.49
C LYS A 61 3.17 -6.80 17.29
N VAL A 62 3.64 -7.23 16.12
CA VAL A 62 2.81 -7.31 14.92
C VAL A 62 1.64 -8.28 15.10
N LEU A 63 1.85 -9.45 15.72
CA LEU A 63 0.79 -10.40 15.97
C LEU A 63 -0.26 -9.86 16.94
N CYS A 64 0.13 -9.15 18.02
CA CYS A 64 -0.80 -8.45 18.91
C CYS A 64 -1.66 -7.44 18.14
N ILE A 65 -1.02 -6.61 17.27
CA ILE A 65 -1.73 -5.65 16.43
C ILE A 65 -2.75 -6.35 15.52
N VAL A 66 -2.33 -7.43 14.83
CA VAL A 66 -3.19 -8.15 13.88
C VAL A 66 -4.36 -8.83 14.60
N ARG A 67 -4.12 -9.51 15.75
CA ARG A 67 -5.21 -10.11 16.55
C ARG A 67 -6.20 -9.07 17.03
N ALA A 68 -5.72 -7.92 17.52
CA ALA A 68 -6.58 -6.82 17.93
C ALA A 68 -7.40 -6.25 16.75
N ALA A 69 -6.76 -6.07 15.60
CA ALA A 69 -7.37 -5.54 14.39
C ALA A 69 -8.45 -6.48 13.84
N THR A 70 -8.22 -7.80 13.83
CA THR A 70 -9.22 -8.78 13.35
C THR A 70 -10.49 -8.79 14.20
N ARG A 71 -10.39 -8.50 15.52
CA ARG A 71 -11.57 -8.34 16.39
C ARG A 71 -12.47 -7.16 15.97
N LEU A 72 -11.90 -6.17 15.28
CA LEU A 72 -12.61 -4.99 14.76
C LEU A 72 -13.04 -5.14 13.29
N GLY A 73 -12.87 -6.32 12.68
CA GLY A 73 -13.24 -6.56 11.30
C GLY A 73 -12.18 -6.15 10.28
N ILE A 74 -10.97 -5.79 10.70
CA ILE A 74 -9.86 -5.54 9.77
C ILE A 74 -9.29 -6.90 9.36
N THR A 75 -9.40 -7.23 8.07
CA THR A 75 -9.08 -8.56 7.55
C THR A 75 -7.95 -8.57 6.53
N HIS A 76 -7.57 -7.39 6.02
CA HIS A 76 -6.54 -7.24 5.00
C HIS A 76 -5.32 -6.52 5.57
N PHE A 77 -4.16 -7.18 5.50
CA PHE A 77 -2.92 -6.66 6.05
C PHE A 77 -1.86 -6.49 4.96
N ARG A 78 -1.20 -5.34 4.99
CA ARG A 78 -0.07 -5.06 4.10
C ARG A 78 1.17 -4.71 4.90
N LEU A 79 2.17 -5.57 4.80
CA LEU A 79 3.48 -5.30 5.37
C LEU A 79 4.25 -4.36 4.45
N THR A 80 4.88 -3.37 5.04
CA THR A 80 5.64 -2.33 4.36
C THR A 80 6.72 -1.83 5.31
N GLY A 81 7.33 -0.68 5.04
CA GLY A 81 8.34 -0.11 5.94
C GLY A 81 9.13 0.96 5.20
N GLY A 82 10.39 1.09 5.56
CA GLY A 82 11.40 1.50 4.60
C GLY A 82 11.46 0.44 3.51
N GLU A 83 12.22 -0.63 3.76
CA GLU A 83 12.15 -1.83 2.93
C GLU A 83 11.88 -3.07 3.82
N PRO A 84 10.70 -3.68 3.75
CA PRO A 84 10.33 -4.77 4.65
C PRO A 84 11.19 -6.03 4.48
N LEU A 85 11.81 -6.25 3.32
CA LEU A 85 12.73 -7.38 3.10
C LEU A 85 14.05 -7.26 3.89
N LEU A 86 14.29 -6.12 4.55
CA LEU A 86 15.37 -5.97 5.52
C LEU A 86 14.99 -6.49 6.92
N HIS A 87 13.71 -6.78 7.17
CA HIS A 87 13.29 -7.32 8.46
C HIS A 87 13.71 -8.79 8.59
N PRO A 88 14.52 -9.16 9.59
CA PRO A 88 15.17 -10.48 9.65
C PRO A 88 14.18 -11.66 9.83
N GLN A 89 12.96 -11.38 10.29
CA GLN A 89 11.93 -12.40 10.55
C GLN A 89 10.66 -12.15 9.72
N LEU A 90 10.78 -11.54 8.53
CA LEU A 90 9.62 -11.21 7.71
C LEU A 90 8.81 -12.45 7.31
N ASP A 91 9.49 -13.51 6.88
CA ASP A 91 8.84 -14.75 6.41
C ASP A 91 8.06 -15.42 7.54
N GLU A 92 8.66 -15.50 8.74
CA GLU A 92 8.01 -15.99 9.95
C GLU A 92 6.81 -15.11 10.32
N MET A 93 6.95 -13.79 10.23
CA MET A 93 5.86 -12.84 10.48
C MET A 93 4.66 -13.12 9.55
N VAL A 94 4.90 -13.26 8.25
CA VAL A 94 3.85 -13.61 7.27
C VAL A 94 3.18 -14.93 7.63
N LEU A 95 3.98 -15.97 7.91
CA LEU A 95 3.49 -17.29 8.27
C LEU A 95 2.59 -17.27 9.52
N GLN A 96 2.97 -16.52 10.55
CA GLN A 96 2.20 -16.42 11.78
C GLN A 96 0.94 -15.56 11.60
N ILE A 97 1.00 -14.46 10.86
CA ILE A 97 -0.19 -13.64 10.55
C ILE A 97 -1.24 -14.47 9.80
N LYS A 98 -0.84 -15.30 8.83
CA LYS A 98 -1.75 -16.15 8.06
C LYS A 98 -2.48 -17.18 8.90
N LYS A 99 -1.97 -17.54 10.09
CA LYS A 99 -2.62 -18.45 11.03
C LYS A 99 -3.67 -17.79 11.91
N ILE A 100 -3.71 -16.44 11.97
CA ILE A 100 -4.68 -15.73 12.82
C ILE A 100 -6.07 -15.82 12.20
N PRO A 101 -7.09 -16.31 12.94
CA PRO A 101 -8.46 -16.31 12.46
C PRO A 101 -8.96 -14.91 12.12
N GLY A 102 -9.67 -14.77 10.99
CA GLY A 102 -10.16 -13.48 10.49
C GLY A 102 -9.21 -12.77 9.53
N VAL A 103 -7.98 -13.24 9.34
CA VAL A 103 -7.08 -12.70 8.31
C VAL A 103 -7.46 -13.27 6.95
N SER A 104 -7.94 -12.39 6.06
CA SER A 104 -8.29 -12.74 4.68
C SER A 104 -7.10 -12.66 3.74
N SER A 105 -6.25 -11.64 3.88
CA SER A 105 -5.07 -11.51 3.03
C SER A 105 -3.88 -10.84 3.73
N VAL A 106 -2.69 -11.30 3.37
CA VAL A 106 -1.40 -10.70 3.74
C VAL A 106 -0.64 -10.35 2.47
N SER A 107 -0.28 -9.10 2.32
CA SER A 107 0.42 -8.60 1.14
C SER A 107 1.65 -7.78 1.53
N LEU A 108 2.57 -7.59 0.58
CA LEU A 108 3.83 -6.89 0.77
C LEU A 108 3.93 -5.69 -0.20
N THR A 109 4.56 -4.60 0.23
CA THR A 109 5.08 -3.56 -0.66
C THR A 109 6.58 -3.50 -0.50
N THR A 110 7.34 -3.63 -1.58
CA THR A 110 8.81 -3.71 -1.58
C THR A 110 9.41 -2.99 -2.78
N ASN A 111 10.67 -2.58 -2.68
CA ASN A 111 11.48 -2.14 -3.81
C ASN A 111 12.05 -3.32 -4.63
N ALA A 112 11.82 -4.55 -4.20
CA ALA A 112 12.21 -5.81 -4.82
C ALA A 112 13.72 -6.10 -4.98
N VAL A 113 14.62 -5.24 -4.50
CA VAL A 113 16.08 -5.47 -4.62
C VAL A 113 16.52 -6.80 -4.01
N LEU A 114 15.89 -7.21 -2.91
CA LEU A 114 16.17 -8.45 -2.19
C LEU A 114 15.15 -9.57 -2.48
N LEU A 115 14.14 -9.31 -3.31
CA LEU A 115 12.98 -10.19 -3.47
C LEU A 115 13.35 -11.57 -4.02
N ALA A 116 14.34 -11.69 -4.91
CA ALA A 116 14.78 -12.98 -5.43
C ALA A 116 15.24 -13.94 -4.33
N GLN A 117 15.81 -13.41 -3.24
CA GLN A 117 16.31 -14.21 -2.12
C GLN A 117 15.15 -14.69 -1.21
N HIS A 118 14.02 -13.97 -1.17
CA HIS A 118 12.89 -14.19 -0.28
C HIS A 118 11.66 -14.79 -0.96
N ALA A 119 11.58 -14.78 -2.31
CA ALA A 119 10.35 -15.12 -3.03
C ALA A 119 9.80 -16.51 -2.66
N LYS A 120 10.68 -17.52 -2.58
CA LYS A 120 10.28 -18.88 -2.23
C LYS A 120 9.74 -18.97 -0.79
N GLN A 121 10.45 -18.41 0.18
CA GLN A 121 10.05 -18.42 1.59
C GLN A 121 8.75 -17.64 1.81
N LEU A 122 8.58 -16.48 1.17
CA LEU A 122 7.33 -15.73 1.21
C LEU A 122 6.15 -16.51 0.63
N LYS A 123 6.37 -17.25 -0.46
CA LYS A 123 5.34 -18.13 -1.04
C LYS A 123 4.96 -19.26 -0.08
N GLU A 124 5.95 -19.91 0.50
CA GLU A 124 5.75 -20.99 1.49
C GLU A 124 5.08 -20.46 2.77
N ALA A 125 5.38 -19.21 3.18
CA ALA A 125 4.71 -18.53 4.29
C ALA A 125 3.27 -18.12 3.99
N GLY A 126 2.83 -18.18 2.73
CA GLY A 126 1.45 -17.92 2.31
C GLY A 126 1.16 -16.47 1.95
N ILE A 127 2.14 -15.69 1.47
CA ILE A 127 1.90 -14.32 0.96
C ILE A 127 0.92 -14.34 -0.21
N ASP A 128 -0.07 -13.47 -0.20
CA ASP A 128 -1.11 -13.43 -1.23
C ASP A 128 -0.73 -12.58 -2.45
N SER A 129 0.00 -11.50 -2.25
CA SER A 129 0.46 -10.63 -3.34
C SER A 129 1.60 -9.71 -2.94
N ILE A 130 2.38 -9.28 -3.92
CA ILE A 130 3.47 -8.32 -3.74
C ILE A 130 3.26 -7.13 -4.67
N ASN A 131 3.36 -5.92 -4.10
CA ASN A 131 3.47 -4.70 -4.88
C ASN A 131 4.94 -4.32 -4.96
N VAL A 132 5.45 -4.20 -6.16
CA VAL A 132 6.83 -3.76 -6.42
C VAL A 132 6.82 -2.29 -6.81
N SER A 133 7.60 -1.47 -6.11
CA SER A 133 7.82 -0.08 -6.47
C SER A 133 8.92 0.00 -7.52
N LEU A 134 8.58 0.43 -8.75
CA LEU A 134 9.51 0.54 -9.88
C LEU A 134 9.09 1.69 -10.80
N ASP A 135 9.77 2.83 -10.68
CA ASP A 135 9.37 4.07 -11.35
C ASP A 135 9.95 4.20 -12.78
N THR A 136 10.97 3.41 -13.11
CA THR A 136 11.60 3.38 -14.43
C THR A 136 12.25 2.04 -14.70
N ILE A 137 12.40 1.68 -15.99
CA ILE A 137 13.19 0.54 -16.49
C ILE A 137 14.48 0.99 -17.20
N ASP A 138 14.78 2.27 -17.16
CA ASP A 138 16.06 2.82 -17.59
C ASP A 138 17.05 2.78 -16.42
N ALA A 139 18.23 2.16 -16.61
CA ALA A 139 19.21 1.95 -15.56
C ALA A 139 19.80 3.26 -15.01
N SER A 140 20.02 4.24 -15.88
CA SER A 140 20.56 5.54 -15.50
C SER A 140 19.55 6.34 -14.69
N GLU A 141 18.30 6.35 -15.15
CA GLU A 141 17.20 7.02 -14.44
C GLU A 141 16.90 6.33 -13.11
N TYR A 142 16.95 4.98 -13.06
CA TYR A 142 16.79 4.22 -11.83
C TYR A 142 17.85 4.60 -10.79
N GLU A 143 19.13 4.67 -11.19
CA GLU A 143 20.21 5.12 -10.32
C GLU A 143 20.05 6.57 -9.91
N HIS A 144 19.58 7.44 -10.80
CA HIS A 144 19.29 8.83 -10.48
C HIS A 144 18.21 8.94 -9.41
N ILE A 145 17.11 8.17 -9.52
CA ILE A 145 15.99 8.19 -8.56
C ILE A 145 16.41 7.58 -7.22
N THR A 146 17.01 6.39 -7.24
CA THR A 146 17.21 5.54 -6.04
C THR A 146 18.57 5.71 -5.38
N LYS A 147 19.51 6.40 -6.07
CA LYS A 147 20.92 6.56 -5.70
C LYS A 147 21.69 5.23 -5.63
N LYS A 148 21.19 4.19 -6.30
CA LYS A 148 21.82 2.86 -6.37
C LYS A 148 21.61 2.22 -7.75
N PRO A 149 22.65 1.61 -8.39
CA PRO A 149 22.54 0.95 -9.70
C PRO A 149 22.00 -0.49 -9.56
N LEU A 150 20.81 -0.67 -8.95
CA LEU A 150 20.28 -1.98 -8.58
C LEU A 150 19.04 -2.41 -9.40
N LEU A 151 18.80 -1.80 -10.57
CA LEU A 151 17.66 -2.14 -11.43
C LEU A 151 17.61 -3.64 -11.77
N HIS A 152 18.76 -4.22 -12.14
CA HIS A 152 18.84 -5.65 -12.48
C HIS A 152 18.39 -6.56 -11.32
N ASN A 153 18.71 -6.19 -10.08
CA ASN A 153 18.25 -6.94 -8.90
C ASN A 153 16.72 -6.88 -8.76
N VAL A 154 16.12 -5.72 -9.06
CA VAL A 154 14.64 -5.55 -9.04
C VAL A 154 13.98 -6.42 -10.09
N GLU A 155 14.49 -6.40 -11.32
CA GLU A 155 13.98 -7.23 -12.43
C GLU A 155 14.05 -8.71 -12.11
N HIS A 156 15.20 -9.17 -11.57
CA HIS A 156 15.39 -10.54 -11.11
C HIS A 156 14.44 -10.89 -9.94
N GLY A 157 14.22 -9.95 -9.01
CA GLY A 157 13.26 -10.12 -7.93
C GLY A 157 11.82 -10.29 -8.41
N ILE A 158 11.41 -9.52 -9.41
CA ILE A 158 10.08 -9.63 -10.05
C ILE A 158 9.95 -11.01 -10.71
N ASP A 159 10.95 -11.44 -11.48
CA ASP A 159 10.94 -12.73 -12.17
C ASP A 159 10.84 -13.88 -11.17
N ALA A 160 11.66 -13.90 -10.14
CA ALA A 160 11.65 -14.91 -9.10
C ALA A 160 10.29 -14.99 -8.38
N ALA A 161 9.65 -13.86 -8.09
CA ALA A 161 8.33 -13.86 -7.47
C ALA A 161 7.25 -14.43 -8.41
N ILE A 162 7.30 -14.09 -9.69
CA ILE A 162 6.38 -14.63 -10.71
C ILE A 162 6.59 -16.14 -10.88
N GLU A 163 7.82 -16.61 -10.98
CA GLU A 163 8.19 -18.03 -11.09
C GLU A 163 7.72 -18.84 -9.88
N CYS A 164 7.75 -18.26 -8.67
CA CYS A 164 7.16 -18.85 -7.46
C CYS A 164 5.63 -18.82 -7.45
N GLY A 165 4.97 -18.27 -8.47
CA GLY A 165 3.52 -18.14 -8.53
C GLY A 165 2.95 -17.14 -7.52
N ILE A 166 3.71 -16.10 -7.17
CA ILE A 166 3.23 -14.98 -6.37
C ILE A 166 2.62 -13.94 -7.33
N ARG A 167 1.45 -13.41 -6.98
CA ARG A 167 0.84 -12.34 -7.74
C ARG A 167 1.60 -11.02 -7.51
N VAL A 168 2.22 -10.50 -8.58
CA VAL A 168 2.97 -9.25 -8.56
C VAL A 168 2.15 -8.13 -9.20
N LYS A 169 2.28 -6.92 -8.68
CA LYS A 169 1.79 -5.68 -9.29
C LYS A 169 2.89 -4.63 -9.23
N ILE A 170 3.09 -3.90 -10.31
CA ILE A 170 4.07 -2.82 -10.37
C ILE A 170 3.39 -1.51 -10.00
N ASN A 171 3.98 -0.77 -9.07
CA ASN A 171 3.59 0.58 -8.68
C ASN A 171 4.62 1.57 -9.20
N VAL A 172 4.16 2.61 -9.84
CA VAL A 172 4.97 3.70 -10.42
C VAL A 172 4.50 5.02 -9.84
N VAL A 173 5.38 5.78 -9.21
CA VAL A 173 5.11 7.17 -8.85
C VAL A 173 5.31 8.04 -10.09
N LEU A 174 4.26 8.77 -10.49
CA LEU A 174 4.30 9.63 -11.67
C LEU A 174 5.20 10.85 -11.44
N THR A 175 6.28 10.92 -12.20
CA THR A 175 7.15 12.09 -12.34
C THR A 175 7.05 12.66 -13.75
N PRO A 176 7.55 13.89 -14.03
CA PRO A 176 7.57 14.41 -15.40
C PRO A 176 8.37 13.56 -16.39
N GLN A 177 9.33 12.77 -15.90
CA GLN A 177 10.21 11.90 -16.66
C GLN A 177 9.67 10.48 -16.85
N THR A 178 8.55 10.13 -16.19
CA THR A 178 8.00 8.77 -16.25
C THR A 178 7.66 8.36 -17.69
N ASP A 179 8.35 7.32 -18.19
CA ASP A 179 8.00 6.69 -19.47
C ASP A 179 6.87 5.67 -19.27
N VAL A 180 5.64 6.18 -19.39
CA VAL A 180 4.40 5.40 -19.23
C VAL A 180 4.35 4.21 -20.21
N VAL A 181 4.82 4.42 -21.45
CA VAL A 181 4.73 3.41 -22.52
C VAL A 181 5.71 2.27 -22.26
N ALA A 182 6.97 2.60 -21.96
CA ALA A 182 7.99 1.59 -21.68
C ALA A 182 7.63 0.75 -20.45
N LEU A 183 7.18 1.39 -19.37
CA LEU A 183 6.76 0.70 -18.14
C LEU A 183 5.53 -0.19 -18.36
N THR A 184 4.54 0.29 -19.13
CA THR A 184 3.34 -0.50 -19.44
C THR A 184 3.68 -1.72 -20.30
N ARG A 185 4.55 -1.56 -21.30
CA ARG A 185 5.06 -2.67 -22.11
C ARG A 185 5.85 -3.68 -21.28
N TYR A 186 6.67 -3.19 -20.36
CA TYR A 186 7.42 -4.05 -19.44
C TYR A 186 6.46 -4.88 -18.58
N ALA A 187 5.48 -4.26 -17.96
CA ALA A 187 4.47 -4.95 -17.16
C ALA A 187 3.67 -5.97 -17.97
N SER A 188 3.25 -5.62 -19.20
CA SER A 188 2.58 -6.52 -20.13
C SER A 188 3.45 -7.74 -20.47
N LYS A 189 4.74 -7.54 -20.79
CA LYS A 189 5.69 -8.64 -21.05
C LYS A 189 5.84 -9.57 -19.85
N LYS A 190 5.78 -9.04 -18.62
CA LYS A 190 5.83 -9.83 -17.37
C LYS A 190 4.49 -10.44 -16.96
N GLY A 191 3.39 -10.09 -17.64
CA GLY A 191 2.04 -10.55 -17.30
C GLY A 191 1.55 -10.00 -15.95
N THR A 192 2.01 -8.80 -15.55
CA THR A 192 1.69 -8.16 -14.27
C THR A 192 0.86 -6.90 -14.48
N ASP A 193 -0.04 -6.61 -13.55
CA ASP A 193 -0.74 -5.32 -13.53
C ASP A 193 0.23 -4.19 -13.19
N ILE A 194 -0.01 -3.00 -13.75
CA ILE A 194 0.72 -1.78 -13.44
C ILE A 194 -0.21 -0.73 -12.86
N ARG A 195 0.27 0.04 -11.88
CA ARG A 195 -0.47 1.16 -11.28
C ARG A 195 0.38 2.42 -11.27
N PHE A 196 -0.13 3.45 -11.89
CA PHE A 196 0.45 4.78 -11.87
C PHE A 196 -0.16 5.57 -10.70
N ILE A 197 0.69 6.08 -9.84
CA ILE A 197 0.33 6.73 -8.58
C ILE A 197 0.68 8.20 -8.69
N GLU A 198 -0.30 9.05 -8.48
CA GLU A 198 -0.07 10.49 -8.40
C GLU A 198 0.87 10.80 -7.23
N MET A 199 1.89 11.62 -7.49
CA MET A 199 2.84 12.05 -6.46
C MET A 199 2.12 12.85 -5.39
N MET A 200 2.30 12.46 -4.14
CA MET A 200 1.71 13.11 -2.98
C MET A 200 2.75 13.97 -2.28
N PRO A 201 2.37 15.12 -1.70
CA PRO A 201 3.28 15.98 -0.94
C PRO A 201 3.55 15.39 0.45
N VAL A 202 4.21 14.24 0.49
CA VAL A 202 4.65 13.53 1.69
C VAL A 202 6.16 13.37 1.61
N GLY A 203 6.88 13.65 2.68
CA GLY A 203 8.34 13.75 2.64
C GLY A 203 8.77 14.91 1.73
N GLU A 204 9.69 14.66 0.82
CA GLU A 204 10.13 15.63 -0.20
C GLU A 204 9.33 15.51 -1.51
N GLY A 205 8.27 14.73 -1.54
CA GLY A 205 7.37 14.66 -2.68
C GLY A 205 6.71 16.02 -2.95
N HIS A 206 7.03 16.61 -4.09
CA HIS A 206 6.43 17.87 -4.52
C HIS A 206 5.48 17.60 -5.69
N THR A 207 4.25 18.15 -5.63
CA THR A 207 3.26 18.00 -6.69
C THR A 207 3.59 18.82 -7.94
N ASN A 208 4.57 19.73 -7.85
CA ASN A 208 4.97 20.60 -8.95
C ASN A 208 5.65 19.78 -10.06
N GLY A 209 4.96 19.63 -11.17
CA GLY A 209 5.47 18.96 -12.36
C GLY A 209 5.12 17.47 -12.47
N ALA A 210 4.33 16.89 -11.56
CA ALA A 210 3.83 15.52 -11.71
C ALA A 210 3.07 15.37 -13.04
N LEU A 211 3.26 14.22 -13.71
CA LEU A 211 2.54 13.94 -14.95
C LEU A 211 1.04 13.80 -14.65
N PRO A 212 0.16 14.59 -15.29
CA PRO A 212 -1.27 14.47 -15.06
C PRO A 212 -1.80 13.09 -15.49
N TYR A 213 -2.69 12.50 -14.71
CA TYR A 213 -3.23 11.15 -14.96
C TYR A 213 -3.93 11.02 -16.32
N ASN A 214 -4.58 12.07 -16.81
CA ASN A 214 -5.24 12.07 -18.12
C ASN A 214 -4.24 11.91 -19.27
N LYS A 215 -2.99 12.36 -19.10
CA LYS A 215 -1.92 12.08 -20.06
C LYS A 215 -1.57 10.61 -20.10
N VAL A 216 -1.62 9.89 -18.98
CA VAL A 216 -1.36 8.43 -18.95
C VAL A 216 -2.35 7.72 -19.86
N ILE A 217 -3.66 7.92 -19.63
CA ILE A 217 -4.70 7.29 -20.45
C ILE A 217 -4.63 7.77 -21.90
N GLY A 218 -4.52 9.08 -22.14
CA GLY A 218 -4.43 9.61 -23.51
C GLY A 218 -3.24 9.06 -24.30
N THR A 219 -2.08 8.90 -23.66
CA THR A 219 -0.89 8.31 -24.30
C THR A 219 -1.12 6.84 -24.65
N LEU A 220 -1.69 6.07 -23.73
CA LEU A 220 -1.95 4.64 -23.95
C LEU A 220 -3.09 4.43 -24.95
N SER A 221 -4.16 5.23 -24.92
CA SER A 221 -5.25 5.17 -25.91
C SER A 221 -4.78 5.47 -27.33
N GLY A 222 -3.86 6.43 -27.48
CA GLY A 222 -3.25 6.74 -28.77
C GLY A 222 -2.45 5.59 -29.40
N LEU A 223 -1.97 4.63 -28.58
CA LEU A 223 -1.15 3.50 -29.01
C LEU A 223 -1.92 2.18 -29.08
N TYR A 224 -2.86 1.96 -28.15
CA TYR A 224 -3.52 0.68 -27.91
C TYR A 224 -5.05 0.76 -28.02
N GLY A 225 -5.58 1.87 -28.56
CA GLY A 225 -7.01 2.09 -28.69
C GLY A 225 -7.70 2.46 -27.37
N GLU A 226 -9.02 2.67 -27.45
CA GLU A 226 -9.80 3.07 -26.27
C GLU A 226 -9.88 1.95 -25.23
N PRO A 227 -9.60 2.24 -23.95
CA PRO A 227 -9.65 1.23 -22.91
C PRO A 227 -11.07 0.97 -22.40
N CYS A 228 -11.31 -0.24 -21.93
CA CYS A 228 -12.48 -0.55 -21.11
C CYS A 228 -12.20 -0.20 -19.64
N ARG A 229 -13.05 0.63 -19.03
CA ARG A 229 -12.98 0.92 -17.59
C ARG A 229 -13.55 -0.27 -16.81
N VAL A 230 -12.79 -0.77 -15.82
CA VAL A 230 -13.24 -1.85 -14.94
C VAL A 230 -13.95 -1.23 -13.73
N ASN A 231 -15.27 -1.37 -13.66
CA ASN A 231 -16.06 -0.96 -12.50
C ASN A 231 -16.04 -2.09 -11.46
N THR A 232 -15.25 -1.98 -10.42
CA THR A 232 -15.15 -2.99 -9.35
C THR A 232 -16.41 -3.10 -8.48
N LYS A 233 -17.41 -2.23 -8.65
CA LYS A 233 -18.65 -2.19 -7.84
C LYS A 233 -19.94 -2.55 -8.61
N GLU A 234 -19.94 -2.59 -9.95
CA GLU A 234 -21.16 -2.72 -10.75
C GLU A 234 -21.29 -4.00 -11.58
N THR A 235 -20.40 -4.97 -11.47
CA THR A 235 -20.44 -6.22 -12.24
C THR A 235 -21.59 -7.17 -11.88
N LYS A 236 -22.56 -6.76 -11.07
CA LYS A 236 -23.72 -7.60 -10.71
C LYS A 236 -24.95 -7.46 -11.61
N GLU A 237 -25.02 -6.51 -12.55
CA GLU A 237 -26.26 -6.21 -13.31
C GLU A 237 -26.10 -5.98 -14.81
N ILE A 238 -25.14 -6.57 -15.51
CA ILE A 238 -25.16 -6.54 -16.97
C ILE A 238 -25.47 -7.93 -17.54
N ASN A 239 -26.70 -8.36 -17.36
CA ASN A 239 -27.34 -9.41 -18.15
C ASN A 239 -28.62 -8.84 -18.74
N SER A 240 -28.54 -8.18 -19.90
CA SER A 240 -29.57 -8.22 -20.97
C SER A 240 -29.32 -7.12 -22.00
N GLY A 241 -29.03 -7.50 -23.22
CA GLY A 241 -29.11 -6.57 -24.36
C GLY A 241 -28.20 -6.91 -25.54
N HIS A 242 -28.67 -7.82 -26.40
CA HIS A 242 -28.44 -7.94 -27.83
C HIS A 242 -27.12 -7.46 -28.47
N ASN A 243 -26.34 -8.47 -28.85
CA ASN A 243 -25.78 -8.71 -30.20
C ASN A 243 -25.08 -7.55 -30.93
N LYS A 244 -23.73 -7.46 -30.69
CA LYS A 244 -22.77 -7.08 -31.75
C LYS A 244 -21.37 -7.57 -31.40
N TYR A 245 -20.78 -8.34 -32.36
CA TYR A 245 -19.38 -8.67 -32.58
C TYR A 245 -18.72 -9.81 -31.75
N LYS A 246 -18.13 -10.74 -32.51
CA LYS A 246 -17.28 -11.85 -32.03
C LYS A 246 -16.04 -11.35 -31.28
N GLU A 247 -15.52 -10.17 -31.60
CA GLU A 247 -14.36 -9.53 -30.96
C GLU A 247 -14.71 -9.01 -29.57
N GLU A 248 -15.93 -8.48 -29.37
CA GLU A 248 -16.41 -8.08 -28.03
C GLU A 248 -16.63 -9.27 -27.10
N ARG A 249 -17.01 -10.44 -27.63
CA ARG A 249 -17.14 -11.66 -26.84
C ARG A 249 -15.80 -12.19 -26.35
N GLN A 250 -14.78 -12.19 -27.18
CA GLN A 250 -13.44 -12.64 -26.81
C GLN A 250 -12.79 -11.69 -25.78
N ALA A 251 -13.04 -10.38 -25.91
CA ALA A 251 -12.68 -9.39 -24.91
C ALA A 251 -13.49 -9.57 -23.61
N GLN A 252 -14.79 -9.87 -23.68
CA GLN A 252 -15.64 -10.13 -22.52
C GLN A 252 -15.29 -11.44 -21.81
N GLU A 253 -15.01 -12.51 -22.51
CA GLU A 253 -14.60 -13.80 -21.94
C GLU A 253 -13.21 -13.70 -21.30
N SER A 254 -12.28 -12.95 -21.90
CA SER A 254 -10.99 -12.65 -21.28
C SER A 254 -11.14 -11.72 -20.07
N MET A 255 -12.06 -10.75 -20.09
CA MET A 255 -12.39 -9.89 -18.96
C MET A 255 -13.00 -10.70 -17.80
N GLN A 256 -13.97 -11.56 -18.05
CA GLN A 256 -14.65 -12.34 -17.02
C GLN A 256 -13.69 -13.33 -16.35
N ALA A 257 -12.87 -14.04 -17.11
CA ALA A 257 -11.82 -14.91 -16.58
C ALA A 257 -10.71 -14.15 -15.85
N TYR A 258 -10.51 -12.87 -16.20
CA TYR A 258 -9.57 -12.00 -15.53
C TYR A 258 -10.15 -11.40 -14.24
N GLU A 259 -11.43 -11.04 -14.23
CA GLU A 259 -12.16 -10.55 -13.05
C GLU A 259 -12.28 -11.61 -11.97
N GLU A 260 -12.58 -12.85 -12.32
CA GLU A 260 -12.65 -13.98 -11.40
C GLU A 260 -11.31 -14.25 -10.71
N ARG A 261 -10.19 -14.07 -11.42
CA ARG A 261 -8.83 -14.21 -10.87
C ARG A 261 -8.40 -13.04 -9.98
N ASN A 262 -9.01 -11.86 -10.12
CA ASN A 262 -8.53 -10.61 -9.52
C ASN A 262 -9.52 -9.88 -8.61
N ASN A 263 -10.65 -10.50 -8.26
CA ASN A 263 -11.75 -9.90 -7.48
C ASN A 263 -11.38 -9.54 -6.02
N GLN A 264 -10.09 -9.63 -5.64
CA GLN A 264 -9.57 -9.32 -4.29
C GLN A 264 -8.83 -7.98 -4.21
N ASP A 265 -9.03 -7.06 -5.17
CA ASP A 265 -8.34 -5.76 -5.14
C ASP A 265 -9.09 -4.74 -4.29
N ASN A 266 -8.77 -4.67 -2.99
CA ASN A 266 -9.29 -3.66 -2.05
C ASN A 266 -8.52 -2.32 -2.11
N GLY A 267 -7.90 -2.00 -3.25
CA GLY A 267 -7.11 -0.80 -3.47
C GLY A 267 -7.93 0.39 -4.01
N PRO A 268 -7.40 1.64 -3.96
CA PRO A 268 -8.07 2.83 -4.48
C PRO A 268 -7.84 3.03 -5.97
N ALA A 269 -7.18 2.09 -6.65
CA ALA A 269 -6.87 2.22 -8.06
C ALA A 269 -8.14 2.08 -8.91
N GLU A 270 -8.32 3.00 -9.83
CA GLU A 270 -9.26 2.90 -10.92
C GLU A 270 -8.57 2.16 -12.06
N TYR A 271 -9.14 1.04 -12.52
CA TYR A 271 -8.49 0.17 -13.50
C TYR A 271 -9.07 0.33 -14.90
N TYR A 272 -8.17 0.24 -15.88
CA TYR A 272 -8.43 0.26 -17.31
C TYR A 272 -7.81 -0.96 -17.96
N ILE A 273 -8.54 -1.61 -18.87
CA ILE A 273 -8.06 -2.72 -19.71
C ILE A 273 -7.90 -2.22 -21.13
N PHE A 274 -6.68 -2.35 -21.64
CA PHE A 274 -6.37 -2.18 -23.05
C PHE A 274 -6.28 -3.58 -23.67
N PRO A 275 -7.12 -3.93 -24.65
CA PRO A 275 -7.20 -5.31 -25.17
C PRO A 275 -5.86 -5.89 -25.62
N GLU A 276 -5.02 -5.05 -26.25
CA GLU A 276 -3.71 -5.48 -26.78
C GLU A 276 -2.64 -5.72 -25.69
N LEU A 277 -2.83 -5.18 -24.50
CA LEU A 277 -1.82 -5.28 -23.44
C LEU A 277 -1.95 -6.55 -22.58
N GLY A 278 -3.15 -7.13 -22.48
CA GLY A 278 -3.41 -8.32 -21.67
C GLY A 278 -3.23 -8.15 -20.17
N ILE A 279 -3.15 -6.90 -19.69
CA ILE A 279 -2.98 -6.52 -18.28
C ILE A 279 -3.92 -5.37 -17.91
N ARG A 280 -4.08 -5.12 -16.61
CA ARG A 280 -4.76 -3.92 -16.12
C ARG A 280 -3.78 -2.78 -15.89
N VAL A 281 -4.19 -1.59 -16.29
CA VAL A 281 -3.52 -0.33 -15.97
C VAL A 281 -4.36 0.39 -14.91
N GLY A 282 -3.82 0.55 -13.72
CA GLY A 282 -4.48 1.22 -12.61
C GLY A 282 -4.02 2.66 -12.46
N LEU A 283 -4.93 3.54 -12.06
CA LEU A 283 -4.62 4.92 -11.69
C LEU A 283 -4.99 5.17 -10.23
N ILE A 284 -4.05 5.70 -9.45
CA ILE A 284 -4.27 6.12 -8.06
C ILE A 284 -4.11 7.64 -7.98
N GLN A 285 -5.24 8.33 -7.98
CA GLN A 285 -5.33 9.80 -8.00
C GLN A 285 -5.56 10.31 -6.58
N ALA A 286 -4.47 10.46 -5.81
CA ALA A 286 -4.59 10.83 -4.41
C ALA A 286 -4.93 12.32 -4.20
N ILE A 287 -4.57 13.19 -5.14
CA ILE A 287 -4.72 14.65 -5.04
C ILE A 287 -5.92 15.14 -5.85
N HIS A 288 -5.97 14.80 -7.14
CA HIS A 288 -6.98 15.33 -8.05
C HIS A 288 -8.25 14.48 -8.14
N GLY A 289 -8.16 13.16 -7.92
CA GLY A 289 -9.30 12.23 -7.89
C GLY A 289 -9.50 11.64 -6.49
N LYS A 290 -9.67 12.48 -5.47
CA LYS A 290 -9.74 12.09 -4.06
C LYS A 290 -10.68 10.92 -3.83
N PHE A 291 -10.14 9.80 -3.33
CA PHE A 291 -10.89 8.61 -2.93
C PHE A 291 -11.14 8.55 -1.42
N CYS A 292 -11.11 9.69 -0.73
CA CYS A 292 -11.24 9.77 0.73
C CYS A 292 -12.58 9.21 1.22
N ASP A 293 -13.67 9.44 0.49
CA ASP A 293 -15.01 8.99 0.88
C ASP A 293 -15.16 7.45 0.86
N THR A 294 -14.27 6.74 0.18
CA THR A 294 -14.23 5.27 0.12
C THR A 294 -12.96 4.69 0.76
N CYS A 295 -12.20 5.49 1.50
CA CYS A 295 -10.93 5.07 2.08
C CYS A 295 -11.12 4.15 3.28
N ASN A 296 -10.79 2.88 3.10
CA ASN A 296 -10.91 1.80 4.09
C ASN A 296 -9.66 1.56 4.93
N ARG A 297 -8.68 2.49 4.97
CA ARG A 297 -7.32 2.20 5.46
C ARG A 297 -6.95 2.93 6.71
N ILE A 298 -6.15 2.22 7.55
CA ILE A 298 -5.35 2.78 8.63
C ILE A 298 -3.91 2.29 8.52
N ARG A 299 -2.99 2.90 9.27
CA ARG A 299 -1.57 2.59 9.21
C ARG A 299 -0.97 2.46 10.60
N VAL A 300 0.04 1.59 10.72
CA VAL A 300 0.92 1.48 11.88
C VAL A 300 2.34 1.78 11.41
N THR A 301 3.03 2.64 12.13
CA THR A 301 4.41 3.04 11.88
C THR A 301 5.41 2.05 12.49
N ALA A 302 6.66 2.09 12.05
CA ALA A 302 7.70 1.17 12.53
C ALA A 302 8.06 1.34 14.01
N ASP A 303 7.74 2.49 14.61
CA ASP A 303 7.84 2.77 16.04
C ASP A 303 6.57 2.38 16.83
N GLY A 304 5.62 1.67 16.19
CA GLY A 304 4.41 1.15 16.84
C GLY A 304 3.30 2.16 17.06
N ARG A 305 3.30 3.29 16.33
CA ARG A 305 2.26 4.31 16.44
C ARG A 305 1.19 4.11 15.37
N LEU A 306 -0.03 4.45 15.70
CA LEU A 306 -1.17 4.40 14.78
C LEU A 306 -1.36 5.73 14.08
N MET A 307 -1.53 5.68 12.75
CA MET A 307 -1.82 6.82 11.90
C MET A 307 -3.13 6.56 11.12
N PRO A 308 -4.22 7.27 11.44
CA PRO A 308 -5.53 7.06 10.80
C PRO A 308 -5.55 7.46 9.31
N CYS A 309 -4.72 8.41 8.91
CA CYS A 309 -4.67 8.91 7.52
C CYS A 309 -3.24 9.31 7.15
N LEU A 310 -2.81 8.98 5.92
CA LEU A 310 -1.49 9.36 5.39
C LEU A 310 -1.28 10.88 5.37
N GLY A 311 -2.32 11.65 5.08
CA GLY A 311 -2.29 13.10 5.04
C GLY A 311 -2.53 13.78 6.40
N SER A 312 -2.57 13.03 7.50
CA SER A 312 -2.74 13.56 8.85
C SER A 312 -1.42 13.54 9.61
N SER A 313 -1.17 14.57 10.41
CA SER A 313 -0.06 14.59 11.38
C SER A 313 -0.43 13.89 12.70
N MET A 314 -1.70 13.45 12.85
CA MET A 314 -2.16 12.78 14.04
C MET A 314 -1.59 11.37 14.11
N THR A 315 -0.89 11.07 15.20
CA THR A 315 -0.43 9.74 15.56
C THR A 315 -0.81 9.44 17.00
N MET A 316 -1.08 8.18 17.28
CA MET A 316 -1.43 7.70 18.62
C MET A 316 -0.53 6.52 18.97
N ASP A 317 -0.09 6.43 20.22
CA ASP A 317 0.64 5.25 20.68
C ASP A 317 -0.31 4.04 20.68
N LEU A 318 0.12 2.95 20.03
CA LEU A 318 -0.72 1.78 19.81
C LEU A 318 -0.26 0.58 20.63
N VAL A 319 1.05 0.33 20.67
CA VAL A 319 1.60 -0.93 21.15
C VAL A 319 2.23 -0.76 22.53
N PRO A 320 1.68 -1.38 23.58
CA PRO A 320 2.32 -1.42 24.87
C PRO A 320 3.66 -2.18 24.82
N ASP A 321 4.64 -1.78 25.61
CA ASP A 321 5.92 -2.48 25.73
C ASP A 321 5.76 -3.92 26.27
N SER A 322 4.66 -4.20 26.98
CA SER A 322 4.31 -5.53 27.46
C SER A 322 4.09 -6.57 26.35
N CYS A 323 3.76 -6.13 25.10
CA CYS A 323 3.55 -7.04 23.97
C CYS A 323 4.78 -7.86 23.58
N ASP A 324 5.98 -7.43 23.92
CA ASP A 324 7.20 -8.21 23.69
C ASP A 324 7.35 -9.38 24.69
N ASN A 325 6.69 -9.31 25.84
CA ASN A 325 6.92 -10.23 26.96
C ASN A 325 5.81 -11.27 27.13
N THR A 326 4.58 -10.99 26.72
CA THR A 326 3.42 -11.85 26.94
C THR A 326 2.52 -11.94 25.70
N ASP A 327 2.03 -13.17 25.40
CA ASP A 327 0.90 -13.37 24.49
C ASP A 327 -0.42 -13.16 25.27
N ASP A 328 -0.64 -11.94 25.75
CA ASP A 328 -1.71 -11.64 26.68
C ASP A 328 -2.95 -11.10 25.93
N VAL A 329 -4.09 -11.70 26.20
CA VAL A 329 -5.40 -11.24 25.69
C VAL A 329 -5.70 -9.82 26.15
N GLU A 330 -5.17 -9.39 27.28
CA GLU A 330 -5.31 -8.03 27.81
C GLU A 330 -4.62 -7.00 26.90
N ASN A 331 -3.43 -7.31 26.38
CA ASN A 331 -2.74 -6.46 25.41
C ASN A 331 -3.56 -6.31 24.11
N ASP A 332 -4.12 -7.41 23.59
CA ASP A 332 -4.98 -7.37 22.40
C ASP A 332 -6.21 -6.45 22.62
N LEU A 333 -6.81 -6.43 23.81
CA LEU A 333 -7.96 -5.59 24.14
C LEU A 333 -7.57 -4.10 24.24
N VAL A 334 -6.43 -3.78 24.85
CA VAL A 334 -5.92 -2.40 24.94
C VAL A 334 -5.64 -1.87 23.54
N ILE A 335 -4.99 -2.66 22.70
CA ILE A 335 -4.71 -2.29 21.30
C ILE A 335 -6.04 -2.14 20.52
N ALA A 336 -7.01 -3.03 20.70
CA ALA A 336 -8.31 -2.91 20.02
C ALA A 336 -9.06 -1.64 20.41
N GLN A 337 -9.01 -1.22 21.67
CA GLN A 337 -9.59 0.04 22.12
C GLN A 337 -8.91 1.25 21.47
N ALA A 338 -7.56 1.27 21.43
CA ALA A 338 -6.80 2.33 20.78
C ALA A 338 -7.10 2.39 19.27
N LEU A 339 -7.16 1.23 18.58
CA LEU A 339 -7.56 1.13 17.18
C LEU A 339 -8.95 1.69 16.95
N GLY A 340 -9.92 1.32 17.80
CA GLY A 340 -11.29 1.82 17.73
C GLY A 340 -11.36 3.34 17.83
N ALA A 341 -10.71 3.92 18.81
CA ALA A 341 -10.65 5.37 19.00
C ALA A 341 -10.02 6.09 17.79
N ALA A 342 -8.96 5.50 17.20
CA ALA A 342 -8.33 6.10 16.04
C ALA A 342 -9.14 5.98 14.75
N ILE A 343 -9.88 4.88 14.58
CA ILE A 343 -10.81 4.73 13.46
C ILE A 343 -11.94 5.76 13.57
N GLU A 344 -12.50 5.96 14.74
CA GLU A 344 -13.50 6.98 14.98
C GLU A 344 -12.96 8.40 14.72
N ALA A 345 -11.72 8.68 15.13
CA ALA A 345 -11.03 9.96 14.91
C ALA A 345 -10.47 10.14 13.49
N LYS A 346 -10.65 9.16 12.58
CA LYS A 346 -10.14 9.24 11.20
C LYS A 346 -10.76 10.44 10.48
N PRO A 347 -9.93 11.35 9.88
CA PRO A 347 -10.46 12.54 9.21
C PRO A 347 -11.28 12.15 7.97
N ARG A 348 -12.26 12.99 7.62
CA ARG A 348 -13.07 12.81 6.41
C ARG A 348 -12.19 12.77 5.15
N CYS A 349 -11.26 13.70 5.04
CA CYS A 349 -10.32 13.75 3.92
C CYS A 349 -8.92 14.19 4.39
N HIS A 350 -7.92 13.99 3.53
CA HIS A 350 -6.59 14.52 3.73
C HIS A 350 -6.52 16.01 3.37
N ASN A 351 -5.54 16.71 3.94
CA ASN A 351 -5.32 18.15 3.74
C ASN A 351 -4.11 18.43 2.84
N PHE A 352 -3.82 17.58 1.84
CA PHE A 352 -2.67 17.78 0.96
C PHE A 352 -2.71 19.08 0.13
N ASN A 353 -3.91 19.65 -0.09
CA ASN A 353 -4.09 20.88 -0.87
C ASN A 353 -4.15 22.17 -0.03
N ASP A 354 -4.21 22.04 1.29
CA ASP A 354 -4.18 23.21 2.15
C ASP A 354 -2.73 23.73 2.24
N ASN A 355 -2.36 24.61 1.31
CA ASN A 355 -1.17 25.47 1.40
C ASN A 355 -1.13 26.31 2.70
N THR A 356 -2.10 26.17 3.58
CA THR A 356 -2.23 26.79 4.89
C THR A 356 -1.61 26.01 6.05
N VAL A 357 -0.96 24.85 5.81
CA VAL A 357 0.15 24.52 6.69
C VAL A 357 1.29 25.45 6.29
N ALA A 358 1.02 26.75 6.54
CA ALA A 358 2.05 27.76 6.59
C ALA A 358 3.20 27.13 7.39
N TYR A 359 4.34 27.04 6.75
CA TYR A 359 5.61 27.08 7.42
C TYR A 359 5.59 28.34 8.31
N THR A 360 4.86 28.28 9.41
CA THR A 360 5.17 29.16 10.50
C THR A 360 6.59 28.76 10.85
N LYS A 361 7.51 29.69 10.65
CA LYS A 361 8.87 29.70 11.19
C LYS A 361 8.80 29.56 12.72
N ALA A 362 8.30 28.44 13.20
CA ALA A 362 8.37 28.02 14.57
C ALA A 362 9.63 27.17 14.66
N THR A 363 10.72 27.83 15.04
CA THR A 363 11.99 27.27 15.49
C THR A 363 12.42 26.00 14.76
N GLU A 364 13.51 26.08 14.03
CA GLU A 364 14.12 25.05 13.16
C GLU A 364 14.17 23.63 13.76
N THR A 365 14.18 23.49 15.06
CA THR A 365 14.13 22.21 15.81
C THR A 365 12.78 21.47 15.73
N LYS A 366 11.64 22.18 15.82
CA LYS A 366 10.31 21.52 15.71
C LYS A 366 9.93 21.19 14.27
N ALA A 367 10.43 21.95 13.29
CA ALA A 367 10.19 21.65 11.86
C ALA A 367 10.93 20.38 11.43
N ALA A 368 12.12 20.11 11.95
CA ALA A 368 12.88 18.89 11.69
C ALA A 368 12.18 17.65 12.27
N GLU A 369 11.62 17.73 13.48
CA GLU A 369 10.85 16.62 14.08
C GLU A 369 9.56 16.32 13.35
N VAL A 370 8.81 17.34 12.88
CA VAL A 370 7.57 17.16 12.11
C VAL A 370 7.86 16.59 10.72
N ASN A 371 8.92 17.02 10.05
CA ASN A 371 9.33 16.49 8.75
C ASN A 371 9.89 15.06 8.88
N ALA A 372 10.66 14.76 9.91
CA ALA A 372 11.12 13.41 10.20
C ALA A 372 9.97 12.43 10.46
N ALA A 373 8.89 12.88 11.12
CA ALA A 373 7.68 12.07 11.33
C ALA A 373 6.89 11.79 10.04
N ARG A 374 7.09 12.56 8.96
CA ARG A 374 6.37 12.42 7.67
C ARG A 374 7.19 11.70 6.59
N ASN A 375 8.35 11.19 6.91
CA ASN A 375 9.13 10.44 5.94
C ASN A 375 8.38 9.16 5.52
N MET A 376 8.25 8.93 4.19
CA MET A 376 7.53 7.79 3.64
C MET A 376 8.08 6.45 4.12
N SER A 377 9.39 6.35 4.38
CA SER A 377 10.02 5.14 4.92
C SER A 377 9.53 4.78 6.32
N ARG A 378 9.17 5.77 7.14
CA ARG A 378 8.67 5.56 8.51
C ARG A 378 7.20 5.23 8.58
N ILE A 379 6.40 5.78 7.66
CA ILE A 379 4.93 5.67 7.68
C ILE A 379 4.39 4.60 6.74
N GLY A 380 5.25 3.84 6.10
CA GLY A 380 4.88 2.74 5.22
C GLY A 380 4.27 3.23 3.91
N GLY A 381 5.09 3.80 3.08
CA GLY A 381 4.77 4.29 1.74
C GLY A 381 4.21 3.26 0.77
#